data_7868417a26e7fd59e0f99534240cf5a3
#
_entry.id   7868417a26e7fd59e0f99534240cf5a3
#
_cell.length_a   1.000
_cell.length_b   1.000
_cell.length_c   1.000
_cell.angle_alpha   90.00
_cell.angle_beta   90.00
_cell.angle_gamma   90.00
#
_symmetry.space_group_name_H-M   'P 1'
#
loop_
_entity.id
_entity.type
_entity.pdbx_description
1 polymer ?
#
loop_
_entity_poly.entity_id
_entity_poly.type
_entity_poly.pdbx_seq_one_letter_code
_entity_poly.pdbx_strand_id
1 'polypeptide(L)'
;MNLTMHIFLQGCWVGRAVLNPAADGLLSLQGEVRDAFGWSEEADVLSASEMSQQFLKDAPFGRPEWESTTRYSALLRLKQSICSAERLVVVGAGSESIAVSDYPGTLFVAADGAVGAVDDLTKVLCVVSDGDGAEHLERAAQSGVHIVLHAHGDNHDGWLRLVEAWAQFEHPPHLTLTHQANVVLEGMHNPGGFTDGDRALCFIHALGRSLEEIECVGFRTDVVGQWSGTTNPERKKRKLAWMKESMRRLGVEHHLIR
;
A
#
# COMPACT_ATOMS: atom_id res chain seq x y z
N MET A 1 9.24 -20.73 4.65
CA MET A 1 8.12 -21.49 4.09
C MET A 1 7.36 -22.14 5.25
N ASN A 2 6.41 -21.43 5.85
CA ASN A 2 5.47 -22.02 6.80
C ASN A 2 4.15 -21.24 6.71
N LEU A 3 3.29 -21.68 5.80
CA LEU A 3 1.86 -21.38 5.83
C LEU A 3 1.23 -22.39 6.80
N THR A 4 0.92 -21.97 8.00
CA THR A 4 0.06 -22.76 8.88
C THR A 4 -1.38 -22.55 8.44
N MET A 5 -1.87 -23.44 7.59
CA MET A 5 -3.25 -23.47 7.16
C MET A 5 -4.04 -24.25 8.22
N HIS A 6 -4.75 -23.57 9.10
CA HIS A 6 -5.74 -24.20 9.96
C HIS A 6 -7.13 -24.11 9.33
N ILE A 7 -7.60 -25.22 8.80
CA ILE A 7 -9.00 -25.41 8.41
C ILE A 7 -9.74 -25.96 9.61
N PHE A 8 -10.72 -25.22 10.12
CA PHE A 8 -11.72 -25.79 11.05
C PHE A 8 -13.12 -25.52 10.53
N LEU A 9 -13.85 -26.58 10.32
CA LEU A 9 -15.29 -26.60 10.04
C LEU A 9 -16.06 -26.41 11.34
N GLN A 10 -17.13 -25.62 11.29
CA GLN A 10 -18.10 -25.25 12.30
C GLN A 10 -17.72 -24.11 13.27
N GLY A 11 -18.12 -22.91 12.90
CA GLY A 11 -18.46 -21.86 13.86
C GLY A 11 -17.31 -21.17 14.59
N CYS A 12 -16.08 -21.30 14.15
CA CYS A 12 -14.94 -20.63 14.77
C CYS A 12 -14.17 -19.78 13.72
N TRP A 13 -13.89 -18.58 14.09
CA TRP A 13 -13.09 -17.59 13.39
C TRP A 13 -11.83 -18.20 12.78
N VAL A 14 -11.78 -18.26 11.46
CA VAL A 14 -10.54 -18.59 10.75
C VAL A 14 -9.60 -17.41 10.97
N GLY A 15 -8.57 -17.62 11.75
CA GLY A 15 -7.49 -16.64 11.93
C GLY A 15 -6.95 -16.24 10.55
N ARG A 16 -7.27 -15.04 10.10
CA ARG A 16 -6.81 -14.51 8.82
C ARG A 16 -5.34 -14.23 8.93
N ALA A 17 -4.56 -14.83 8.05
CA ALA A 17 -3.11 -14.61 8.05
C ALA A 17 -2.80 -13.13 7.84
N VAL A 18 -2.22 -12.50 8.83
CA VAL A 18 -1.61 -11.17 8.71
C VAL A 18 -0.35 -11.32 7.85
N LEU A 19 -0.12 -10.41 6.92
CA LEU A 19 1.12 -10.39 6.16
C LEU A 19 2.29 -10.11 7.11
N ASN A 20 3.31 -10.95 7.05
CA ASN A 20 4.52 -10.74 7.83
C ASN A 20 5.32 -9.55 7.26
N PRO A 21 6.16 -8.91 8.08
CA PRO A 21 7.11 -7.91 7.59
C PRO A 21 7.97 -8.47 6.45
N ALA A 22 8.20 -7.65 5.43
CA ALA A 22 8.92 -8.06 4.23
C ALA A 22 10.40 -8.39 4.50
N ALA A 23 11.00 -7.77 5.51
CA ALA A 23 12.37 -8.06 5.95
C ALA A 23 12.55 -7.70 7.43
N ASP A 24 13.59 -8.28 8.05
CA ASP A 24 13.99 -7.93 9.41
C ASP A 24 14.36 -6.44 9.51
N GLY A 25 14.00 -5.81 10.61
CA GLY A 25 14.33 -4.42 10.88
C GLY A 25 13.45 -3.37 10.18
N LEU A 26 12.46 -3.77 9.36
CA LEU A 26 11.53 -2.80 8.76
C LEU A 26 10.54 -2.22 9.78
N LEU A 27 10.13 -3.01 10.77
CA LEU A 27 9.28 -2.50 11.86
C LEU A 27 10.05 -1.55 12.78
N SER A 28 11.32 -1.86 13.09
CA SER A 28 12.17 -0.95 13.87
C SER A 28 12.44 0.35 13.12
N LEU A 29 12.56 0.31 11.79
CA LEU A 29 12.68 1.50 10.95
C LEU A 29 11.52 2.48 11.17
N GLN A 30 10.30 1.98 11.29
CA GLN A 30 9.12 2.82 11.53
C GLN A 30 9.25 3.58 12.87
N GLY A 31 9.80 2.95 13.91
CA GLY A 31 10.14 3.59 15.18
C GLY A 31 11.22 4.67 15.02
N GLU A 32 12.32 4.32 14.35
CA GLU A 32 13.43 5.25 14.08
C GLU A 32 12.97 6.49 13.30
N VAL A 33 12.04 6.31 12.34
CA VAL A 33 11.43 7.41 11.59
C VAL A 33 10.60 8.30 12.51
N ARG A 34 9.75 7.72 13.37
CA ARG A 34 8.96 8.50 14.34
C ARG A 34 9.87 9.35 15.22
N ASP A 35 10.93 8.77 15.76
CA ASP A 35 11.90 9.49 16.58
C ASP A 35 12.56 10.64 15.82
N ALA A 36 12.98 10.39 14.55
CA ALA A 36 13.63 11.39 13.72
C ALA A 36 12.74 12.57 13.32
N PHE A 37 11.42 12.36 13.26
CA PHE A 37 10.44 13.40 12.92
C PHE A 37 9.71 13.95 14.15
N GLY A 38 9.87 13.35 15.32
CA GLY A 38 9.12 13.72 16.53
C GLY A 38 7.64 13.34 16.44
N TRP A 39 7.31 12.23 15.77
CA TRP A 39 5.94 11.76 15.61
C TRP A 39 5.55 10.79 16.74
N SER A 40 4.27 10.82 17.10
CA SER A 40 3.73 9.96 18.16
C SER A 40 3.37 8.57 17.63
N GLU A 41 3.82 7.52 18.32
CA GLU A 41 3.38 6.16 18.08
C GLU A 41 1.90 5.98 18.44
N GLU A 42 1.45 6.68 19.50
CA GLU A 42 0.05 6.63 19.92
C GLU A 42 -0.90 7.16 18.83
N ALA A 43 -0.47 8.17 18.06
CA ALA A 43 -1.25 8.68 16.93
C ALA A 43 -1.37 7.63 15.82
N ASP A 44 -0.28 6.90 15.50
CA ASP A 44 -0.30 5.79 14.54
C ASP A 44 -1.23 4.66 15.03
N VAL A 45 -1.13 4.29 16.31
CA VAL A 45 -1.98 3.26 16.92
C VAL A 45 -3.45 3.67 16.90
N LEU A 46 -3.76 4.93 17.24
CA LEU A 46 -5.14 5.43 17.25
C LEU A 46 -5.76 5.38 15.85
N SER A 47 -5.08 5.95 14.85
CA SER A 47 -5.57 5.96 13.46
C SER A 47 -5.79 4.55 12.92
N ALA A 48 -4.83 3.65 13.14
CA ALA A 48 -4.92 2.26 12.68
C ALA A 48 -6.01 1.46 13.44
N SER A 49 -6.13 1.65 14.76
CA SER A 49 -7.15 0.97 15.57
C SER A 49 -8.56 1.40 15.16
N GLU A 50 -8.76 2.67 14.86
CA GLU A 50 -10.04 3.16 14.41
C GLU A 50 -10.40 2.64 13.02
N MET A 51 -9.44 2.62 12.08
CA MET A 51 -9.64 1.97 10.79
C MET A 51 -10.01 0.49 10.95
N SER A 52 -9.28 -0.26 11.78
CA SER A 52 -9.61 -1.66 12.07
C SER A 52 -11.04 -1.81 12.58
N GLN A 53 -11.43 -1.03 13.60
CA GLN A 53 -12.77 -1.10 14.21
C GLN A 53 -13.89 -0.77 13.22
N GLN A 54 -13.70 0.23 12.34
CA GLN A 54 -14.69 0.58 11.31
C GLN A 54 -14.89 -0.57 10.32
N PHE A 55 -13.81 -1.23 9.91
CA PHE A 55 -13.84 -2.29 8.90
C PHE A 55 -14.10 -3.69 9.47
N LEU A 56 -14.23 -3.87 10.77
CA LEU A 56 -14.70 -5.11 11.41
C LEU A 56 -16.23 -5.17 11.57
N LYS A 57 -16.93 -4.04 11.33
CA LYS A 57 -18.39 -3.99 11.33
C LYS A 57 -18.97 -4.80 10.17
N ASP A 58 -20.21 -5.22 10.33
CA ASP A 58 -21.00 -5.74 9.21
C ASP A 58 -21.24 -4.61 8.20
N ALA A 59 -21.01 -4.90 6.92
CA ALA A 59 -21.12 -3.93 5.83
C ALA A 59 -20.48 -2.57 6.18
N PRO A 60 -19.13 -2.48 6.33
CA PRO A 60 -18.46 -1.24 6.69
C PRO A 60 -18.87 -0.10 5.75
N PHE A 61 -19.22 1.05 6.29
CA PHE A 61 -19.73 2.21 5.53
C PHE A 61 -20.95 1.88 4.63
N GLY A 62 -21.71 0.85 4.99
CA GLY A 62 -22.84 0.36 4.20
C GLY A 62 -22.46 -0.50 2.98
N ARG A 63 -21.21 -0.97 2.92
CA ARG A 63 -20.67 -1.71 1.77
C ARG A 63 -20.32 -3.17 2.14
N PRO A 64 -21.12 -4.16 1.71
CA PRO A 64 -20.81 -5.57 1.87
C PRO A 64 -19.49 -5.97 1.18
N GLU A 65 -19.10 -5.25 0.11
CA GLU A 65 -17.83 -5.44 -0.60
C GLU A 65 -16.60 -5.24 0.31
N TRP A 66 -16.77 -4.50 1.40
CA TRP A 66 -15.71 -4.20 2.37
C TRP A 66 -15.77 -5.07 3.63
N GLU A 67 -16.66 -6.02 3.69
CA GLU A 67 -16.64 -7.02 4.74
C GLU A 67 -15.31 -7.77 4.76
N SER A 68 -14.91 -8.13 5.93
CA SER A 68 -13.62 -8.75 6.21
C SER A 68 -13.34 -10.01 5.34
N THR A 69 -14.36 -10.85 5.06
CA THR A 69 -14.27 -12.03 4.19
C THR A 69 -14.08 -11.66 2.73
N THR A 70 -14.78 -10.62 2.27
CA THR A 70 -14.72 -10.13 0.90
C THR A 70 -13.36 -9.49 0.64
N ARG A 71 -12.87 -8.64 1.57
CA ARG A 71 -11.53 -8.03 1.50
C ARG A 71 -10.42 -9.10 1.47
N TYR A 72 -10.53 -10.13 2.31
CA TYR A 72 -9.57 -11.23 2.31
C TYR A 72 -9.56 -11.98 0.97
N SER A 73 -10.73 -12.27 0.41
CA SER A 73 -10.86 -12.91 -0.90
C SER A 73 -10.27 -12.04 -2.02
N ALA A 74 -10.47 -10.71 -1.95
CA ALA A 74 -9.87 -9.77 -2.88
C ALA A 74 -8.34 -9.73 -2.76
N LEU A 75 -7.81 -9.74 -1.53
CA LEU A 75 -6.36 -9.83 -1.29
C LEU A 75 -5.75 -11.12 -1.87
N LEU A 76 -6.43 -12.26 -1.75
CA LEU A 76 -5.95 -13.52 -2.34
C LEU A 76 -5.93 -13.46 -3.87
N ARG A 77 -6.94 -12.86 -4.52
CA ARG A 77 -6.93 -12.63 -5.97
C ARG A 77 -5.80 -11.70 -6.39
N LEU A 78 -5.61 -10.59 -5.65
CA LEU A 78 -4.50 -9.66 -5.88
C LEU A 78 -3.14 -10.36 -5.74
N LYS A 79 -2.95 -11.16 -4.69
CA LYS A 79 -1.76 -12.00 -4.50
C LYS A 79 -1.51 -12.90 -5.71
N GLN A 80 -2.54 -13.60 -6.18
CA GLN A 80 -2.42 -14.48 -7.34
C GLN A 80 -1.97 -13.69 -8.57
N SER A 81 -2.59 -12.55 -8.86
CA SER A 81 -2.23 -11.69 -10.00
C SER A 81 -0.80 -11.17 -9.90
N ILE A 82 -0.37 -10.70 -8.72
CA ILE A 82 1.00 -10.22 -8.47
C ILE A 82 2.02 -11.34 -8.66
N CYS A 83 1.77 -12.52 -8.07
CA CYS A 83 2.73 -13.64 -8.13
C CYS A 83 2.79 -14.32 -9.50
N SER A 84 1.72 -14.26 -10.29
CA SER A 84 1.66 -14.86 -11.64
C SER A 84 1.95 -13.89 -12.78
N ALA A 85 2.15 -12.60 -12.49
CA ALA A 85 2.47 -11.61 -13.50
C ALA A 85 3.80 -11.98 -14.20
N GLU A 86 3.80 -12.03 -15.54
CA GLU A 86 5.01 -12.28 -16.32
C GLU A 86 6.03 -11.16 -16.07
N ARG A 87 5.57 -9.92 -16.11
CA ARG A 87 6.36 -8.72 -15.83
C ARG A 87 5.60 -7.80 -14.89
N LEU A 88 6.25 -7.37 -13.81
CA LEU A 88 5.66 -6.47 -12.81
C LEU A 88 6.52 -5.23 -12.66
N VAL A 89 5.91 -4.07 -12.84
CA VAL A 89 6.54 -2.75 -12.67
C VAL A 89 5.91 -2.02 -11.50
N VAL A 90 6.73 -1.50 -10.60
CA VAL A 90 6.30 -0.60 -9.52
C VAL A 90 6.61 0.83 -9.91
N VAL A 91 5.57 1.68 -9.90
CA VAL A 91 5.63 3.07 -10.36
C VAL A 91 5.71 3.99 -9.16
N GLY A 92 6.83 4.72 -9.06
CA GLY A 92 7.06 5.76 -8.06
C GLY A 92 6.77 7.16 -8.58
N ALA A 93 6.69 8.13 -7.67
CA ALA A 93 6.26 9.49 -7.97
C ALA A 93 7.19 10.29 -8.92
N GLY A 94 8.42 9.85 -9.12
CA GLY A 94 9.37 10.45 -10.04
C GLY A 94 9.32 9.90 -11.46
N SER A 95 8.36 9.03 -11.80
CA SER A 95 8.23 8.48 -13.15
C SER A 95 7.79 9.55 -14.16
N GLU A 96 8.18 9.35 -15.40
CA GLU A 96 7.54 10.00 -16.55
C GLU A 96 6.18 9.33 -16.83
N SER A 97 5.41 9.91 -17.76
CA SER A 97 4.18 9.27 -18.22
C SER A 97 4.49 7.94 -18.91
N ILE A 98 3.71 6.92 -18.60
CA ILE A 98 3.88 5.55 -19.07
C ILE A 98 2.77 5.26 -20.07
N ALA A 99 3.15 5.06 -21.34
CA ALA A 99 2.26 4.49 -22.33
C ALA A 99 2.31 2.96 -22.18
N VAL A 100 1.21 2.35 -21.77
CA VAL A 100 1.14 0.88 -21.52
C VAL A 100 1.48 0.08 -22.78
N SER A 101 1.24 0.63 -23.98
CA SER A 101 1.64 0.03 -25.26
C SER A 101 3.13 -0.27 -25.39
N ASP A 102 3.98 0.49 -24.69
CA ASP A 102 5.44 0.32 -24.68
C ASP A 102 5.90 -0.79 -23.71
N TYR A 103 4.96 -1.33 -22.93
CA TYR A 103 5.19 -2.33 -21.88
C TYR A 103 4.35 -3.61 -22.12
N PRO A 104 4.56 -4.34 -23.24
CA PRO A 104 3.75 -5.51 -23.53
C PRO A 104 3.88 -6.58 -22.44
N GLY A 105 2.75 -7.19 -22.04
CA GLY A 105 2.71 -8.23 -21.01
C GLY A 105 2.93 -7.73 -19.58
N THR A 106 3.05 -6.41 -19.36
CA THR A 106 3.35 -5.84 -18.06
C THR A 106 2.07 -5.51 -17.26
N LEU A 107 2.12 -5.78 -15.96
CA LEU A 107 1.17 -5.28 -14.97
C LEU A 107 1.88 -4.30 -14.03
N PHE A 108 1.12 -3.36 -13.50
CA PHE A 108 1.66 -2.27 -12.70
C PHE A 108 1.12 -2.28 -11.27
N VAL A 109 1.96 -1.85 -10.33
CA VAL A 109 1.57 -1.42 -8.99
C VAL A 109 2.04 0.03 -8.83
N ALA A 110 1.18 0.92 -8.40
CA ALA A 110 1.53 2.33 -8.28
C ALA A 110 1.64 2.77 -6.82
N ALA A 111 2.56 3.68 -6.55
CA ALA A 111 2.70 4.36 -5.28
C ALA A 111 1.90 5.67 -5.32
N ASP A 112 0.76 5.68 -4.65
CA ASP A 112 -0.11 6.82 -4.46
C ASP A 112 -0.42 7.57 -5.77
N GLY A 113 -0.22 8.88 -5.84
CA GLY A 113 -0.47 9.71 -7.03
C GLY A 113 0.28 9.26 -8.28
N ALA A 114 1.33 8.42 -8.16
CA ALA A 114 2.04 7.87 -9.31
C ALA A 114 1.16 7.00 -10.24
N VAL A 115 -0.01 6.58 -9.81
CA VAL A 115 -1.01 5.95 -10.69
C VAL A 115 -1.42 6.87 -11.85
N GLY A 116 -1.31 8.18 -11.68
CA GLY A 116 -1.53 9.17 -12.73
C GLY A 116 -0.55 9.08 -13.90
N ALA A 117 0.62 8.46 -13.70
CA ALA A 117 1.59 8.23 -14.76
C ALA A 117 1.13 7.18 -15.78
N VAL A 118 0.27 6.23 -15.40
CA VAL A 118 -0.14 5.09 -16.23
C VAL A 118 -1.40 5.45 -17.03
N ASP A 119 -1.31 5.38 -18.35
CA ASP A 119 -2.41 5.78 -19.25
C ASP A 119 -3.58 4.79 -19.28
N ASP A 120 -3.34 3.50 -19.06
CA ASP A 120 -4.36 2.45 -19.00
C ASP A 120 -4.45 1.80 -17.61
N LEU A 121 -5.45 2.21 -16.83
CA LEU A 121 -5.68 1.69 -15.48
C LEU A 121 -6.08 0.22 -15.44
N THR A 122 -6.50 -0.39 -16.55
CA THR A 122 -6.83 -1.84 -16.58
C THR A 122 -5.59 -2.71 -16.38
N LYS A 123 -4.40 -2.15 -16.52
CA LYS A 123 -3.12 -2.80 -16.28
C LYS A 123 -2.56 -2.55 -14.88
N VAL A 124 -3.22 -1.71 -14.07
CA VAL A 124 -2.82 -1.43 -12.69
C VAL A 124 -3.51 -2.43 -11.77
N LEU A 125 -2.73 -3.27 -11.09
CA LEU A 125 -3.22 -4.26 -10.13
C LEU A 125 -3.69 -3.63 -8.83
N CYS A 126 -2.89 -2.70 -8.30
CA CYS A 126 -3.26 -1.93 -7.12
C CYS A 126 -2.50 -0.61 -7.00
N VAL A 127 -3.02 0.27 -6.17
CA VAL A 127 -2.34 1.48 -5.69
C VAL A 127 -2.08 1.33 -4.21
N VAL A 128 -0.84 1.55 -3.76
CA VAL A 128 -0.47 1.63 -2.35
C VAL A 128 -0.42 3.10 -1.97
N SER A 129 -1.24 3.52 -1.01
CA SER A 129 -1.49 4.94 -0.74
C SER A 129 -1.84 5.19 0.72
N ASP A 130 -1.38 6.31 1.26
CA ASP A 130 -1.85 6.87 2.52
C ASP A 130 -2.99 7.91 2.33
N GLY A 131 -3.46 8.06 1.08
CA GLY A 131 -4.65 8.83 0.74
C GLY A 131 -4.37 10.27 0.33
N ASP A 132 -3.13 10.67 0.03
CA ASP A 132 -2.80 12.03 -0.40
C ASP A 132 -2.64 12.19 -1.94
N GLY A 133 -2.87 11.12 -2.72
CA GLY A 133 -2.76 11.04 -4.19
C GLY A 133 -3.84 11.80 -4.98
N ALA A 134 -4.71 12.54 -4.29
CA ALA A 134 -5.71 13.46 -4.85
C ALA A 134 -6.54 12.83 -5.99
N GLU A 135 -6.71 13.58 -7.10
CA GLU A 135 -7.55 13.19 -8.24
C GLU A 135 -7.10 11.88 -8.92
N HIS A 136 -5.81 11.56 -8.89
CA HIS A 136 -5.29 10.35 -9.52
C HIS A 136 -5.72 9.09 -8.75
N LEU A 137 -5.68 9.15 -7.41
CA LEU A 137 -6.15 8.08 -6.55
C LEU A 137 -7.67 7.90 -6.67
N GLU A 138 -8.42 8.99 -6.71
CA GLU A 138 -9.87 8.95 -6.88
C GLU A 138 -10.25 8.31 -8.23
N ARG A 139 -9.60 8.71 -9.32
CA ARG A 139 -9.81 8.10 -10.65
C ARG A 139 -9.51 6.61 -10.65
N ALA A 140 -8.44 6.18 -9.98
CA ALA A 140 -8.10 4.76 -9.86
C ALA A 140 -9.18 4.00 -9.07
N ALA A 141 -9.64 4.56 -7.93
CA ALA A 141 -10.71 3.98 -7.13
C ALA A 141 -12.03 3.86 -7.90
N GLN A 142 -12.43 4.90 -8.65
CA GLN A 142 -13.62 4.88 -9.52
C GLN A 142 -13.52 3.84 -10.65
N SER A 143 -12.30 3.58 -11.14
CA SER A 143 -12.04 2.55 -12.16
C SER A 143 -11.97 1.14 -11.59
N GLY A 144 -12.21 0.95 -10.29
CA GLY A 144 -12.20 -0.36 -9.63
C GLY A 144 -10.81 -0.92 -9.38
N VAL A 145 -9.73 -0.12 -9.49
CA VAL A 145 -8.39 -0.53 -9.11
C VAL A 145 -8.36 -0.84 -7.61
N HIS A 146 -7.70 -1.93 -7.23
CA HIS A 146 -7.57 -2.31 -5.83
C HIS A 146 -6.73 -1.27 -5.07
N ILE A 147 -7.21 -0.77 -3.94
CA ILE A 147 -6.48 0.20 -3.11
C ILE A 147 -5.92 -0.49 -1.86
N VAL A 148 -4.62 -0.40 -1.68
CA VAL A 148 -3.92 -0.78 -0.44
C VAL A 148 -3.81 0.49 0.40
N LEU A 149 -4.81 0.71 1.25
CA LEU A 149 -4.96 1.93 2.03
C LEU A 149 -4.18 1.85 3.33
N HIS A 150 -3.36 2.86 3.60
CA HIS A 150 -2.47 2.91 4.74
C HIS A 150 -2.93 3.93 5.79
N ALA A 151 -3.03 3.47 7.05
CA ALA A 151 -3.34 4.32 8.20
C ALA A 151 -2.08 4.69 8.98
N HIS A 152 -1.93 5.97 9.28
CA HIS A 152 -0.91 6.51 10.19
C HIS A 152 -1.43 7.76 10.91
N GLY A 153 -0.66 8.32 11.86
CA GLY A 153 -1.14 9.39 12.74
C GLY A 153 -1.55 10.68 12.03
N ASP A 154 -0.88 11.01 10.91
CA ASP A 154 -1.14 12.26 10.19
C ASP A 154 -2.33 12.19 9.22
N ASN A 155 -2.87 11.00 8.89
CA ASN A 155 -3.87 10.84 7.83
C ASN A 155 -5.25 10.36 8.29
N HIS A 156 -5.51 10.33 9.60
CA HIS A 156 -6.77 9.82 10.14
C HIS A 156 -8.02 10.39 9.44
N ASP A 157 -8.18 11.71 9.47
CA ASP A 157 -9.33 12.37 8.82
C ASP A 157 -9.29 12.24 7.28
N GLY A 158 -8.10 12.07 6.73
CA GLY A 158 -7.89 11.89 5.29
C GLY A 158 -8.47 10.58 4.80
N TRP A 159 -8.03 9.45 5.38
CA TRP A 159 -8.54 8.15 4.94
C TRP A 159 -10.04 7.97 5.22
N LEU A 160 -10.54 8.54 6.31
CA LEU A 160 -11.96 8.44 6.64
C LEU A 160 -12.82 9.12 5.57
N ARG A 161 -12.47 10.37 5.18
CA ARG A 161 -13.18 11.09 4.11
C ARG A 161 -13.13 10.36 2.77
N LEU A 162 -11.97 9.76 2.42
CA LEU A 162 -11.84 9.00 1.17
C LEU A 162 -12.75 7.77 1.17
N VAL A 163 -12.76 7.00 2.24
CA VAL A 163 -13.61 5.80 2.35
C VAL A 163 -15.09 6.18 2.30
N GLU A 164 -15.50 7.25 3.01
CA GLU A 164 -16.88 7.76 2.94
C GLU A 164 -17.27 8.19 1.53
N ALA A 165 -16.38 8.85 0.79
CA ALA A 165 -16.60 9.22 -0.61
C ALA A 165 -16.68 8.00 -1.52
N TRP A 166 -15.74 7.05 -1.40
CA TRP A 166 -15.74 5.81 -2.20
C TRP A 166 -16.94 4.90 -1.89
N ALA A 167 -17.47 4.98 -0.67
CA ALA A 167 -18.71 4.30 -0.33
C ALA A 167 -19.93 4.77 -1.14
N GLN A 168 -19.87 5.93 -1.79
CA GLN A 168 -20.93 6.43 -2.66
C GLN A 168 -20.80 5.94 -4.11
N PHE A 169 -19.69 5.31 -4.49
CA PHE A 169 -19.53 4.77 -5.84
C PHE A 169 -20.49 3.60 -6.08
N GLU A 170 -20.98 3.44 -7.30
CA GLU A 170 -21.78 2.27 -7.68
C GLU A 170 -20.99 0.98 -7.43
N HIS A 171 -19.71 0.98 -7.83
CA HIS A 171 -18.76 -0.10 -7.63
C HIS A 171 -17.55 0.43 -6.84
N PRO A 172 -17.55 0.30 -5.49
CA PRO A 172 -16.44 0.78 -4.69
C PRO A 172 -15.18 -0.09 -4.93
N PRO A 173 -13.97 0.48 -4.78
CA PRO A 173 -12.74 -0.27 -4.97
C PRO A 173 -12.62 -1.40 -3.95
N HIS A 174 -11.93 -2.48 -4.31
CA HIS A 174 -11.46 -3.44 -3.32
C HIS A 174 -10.39 -2.81 -2.43
N LEU A 175 -10.43 -3.11 -1.14
CA LEU A 175 -9.51 -2.55 -0.15
C LEU A 175 -8.67 -3.64 0.51
N THR A 176 -7.38 -3.36 0.67
CA THR A 176 -6.50 -3.99 1.66
C THR A 176 -6.03 -2.91 2.62
N LEU A 177 -6.11 -3.18 3.93
CA LEU A 177 -5.79 -2.19 4.95
C LEU A 177 -4.41 -2.46 5.54
N THR A 178 -3.59 -1.42 5.63
CA THR A 178 -2.24 -1.49 6.18
C THR A 178 -2.01 -0.39 7.21
N HIS A 179 -1.00 -0.57 8.05
CA HIS A 179 -0.61 0.40 9.08
C HIS A 179 0.90 0.33 9.36
N GLN A 180 1.40 1.28 10.16
CA GLN A 180 2.79 1.30 10.64
C GLN A 180 2.91 1.25 12.17
N ALA A 181 1.83 0.99 12.89
CA ALA A 181 1.87 0.84 14.33
C ALA A 181 2.49 -0.51 14.73
N ASN A 182 3.24 -0.55 15.85
CA ASN A 182 3.87 -1.77 16.37
C ASN A 182 2.89 -2.61 17.21
N VAL A 183 1.72 -2.86 16.64
CA VAL A 183 0.65 -3.69 17.24
C VAL A 183 0.03 -4.58 16.16
N VAL A 184 -0.54 -5.71 16.57
CA VAL A 184 -1.32 -6.55 15.66
C VAL A 184 -2.77 -6.08 15.70
N LEU A 185 -3.30 -5.70 14.55
CA LEU A 185 -4.68 -5.25 14.38
C LEU A 185 -5.45 -6.20 13.46
N GLU A 186 -6.64 -6.62 13.91
CA GLU A 186 -7.47 -7.53 13.14
C GLU A 186 -7.89 -6.90 11.81
N GLY A 187 -7.77 -7.67 10.73
CA GLY A 187 -8.15 -7.23 9.39
C GLY A 187 -7.21 -6.21 8.73
N MET A 188 -6.06 -5.93 9.35
CA MET A 188 -5.02 -5.05 8.84
C MET A 188 -3.64 -5.74 8.78
N HIS A 189 -2.69 -5.14 8.05
CA HIS A 189 -1.36 -5.69 7.82
C HIS A 189 -0.28 -4.62 8.03
N ASN A 190 0.91 -5.04 8.49
CA ASN A 190 2.10 -4.17 8.51
C ASN A 190 3.28 -4.88 7.82
N PRO A 191 3.36 -4.84 6.48
CA PRO A 191 4.48 -5.45 5.75
C PRO A 191 5.79 -4.68 5.88
N GLY A 192 5.78 -3.51 6.53
CA GLY A 192 6.90 -2.61 6.64
C GLY A 192 6.85 -1.48 5.61
N GLY A 193 7.98 -0.79 5.46
CA GLY A 193 8.09 0.39 4.60
C GLY A 193 7.70 1.68 5.32
N PHE A 194 7.96 2.81 4.65
CA PHE A 194 7.73 4.14 5.22
C PHE A 194 7.04 5.10 4.25
N THR A 195 7.46 5.18 2.97
CA THR A 195 6.75 5.92 1.92
C THR A 195 5.96 4.96 1.05
N ASP A 196 4.99 5.44 0.28
CA ASP A 196 4.14 4.56 -0.53
C ASP A 196 4.92 3.73 -1.55
N GLY A 197 6.06 4.26 -2.04
CA GLY A 197 6.95 3.53 -2.93
C GLY A 197 7.56 2.28 -2.28
N ASP A 198 8.24 2.45 -1.17
CA ASP A 198 8.86 1.33 -0.47
C ASP A 198 7.83 0.46 0.27
N ARG A 199 6.69 1.02 0.71
CA ARG A 199 5.52 0.23 1.17
C ARG A 199 5.00 -0.70 0.08
N ALA A 200 4.93 -0.23 -1.17
CA ALA A 200 4.51 -1.07 -2.30
C ALA A 200 5.44 -2.26 -2.49
N LEU A 201 6.77 -2.06 -2.43
CA LEU A 201 7.74 -3.14 -2.50
C LEU A 201 7.62 -4.11 -1.32
N CYS A 202 7.49 -3.60 -0.10
CA CYS A 202 7.27 -4.42 1.09
C CYS A 202 5.99 -5.24 0.98
N PHE A 203 4.90 -4.64 0.50
CA PHE A 203 3.61 -5.30 0.32
C PHE A 203 3.70 -6.44 -0.71
N ILE A 204 4.28 -6.17 -1.88
CA ILE A 204 4.45 -7.16 -2.96
C ILE A 204 5.30 -8.34 -2.47
N HIS A 205 6.40 -8.05 -1.76
CA HIS A 205 7.27 -9.11 -1.21
C HIS A 205 6.56 -9.93 -0.13
N ALA A 206 5.82 -9.29 0.75
CA ALA A 206 5.03 -9.98 1.77
C ALA A 206 3.92 -10.88 1.17
N LEU A 207 3.44 -10.56 -0.02
CA LEU A 207 2.55 -11.43 -0.80
C LEU A 207 3.26 -12.63 -1.42
N GLY A 208 4.59 -12.63 -1.49
CA GLY A 208 5.40 -13.76 -1.94
C GLY A 208 6.05 -13.60 -3.32
N ARG A 209 6.00 -12.41 -3.94
CA ARG A 209 6.76 -12.11 -5.16
C ARG A 209 8.22 -11.82 -4.80
N SER A 210 9.16 -12.39 -5.54
CA SER A 210 10.58 -12.05 -5.42
C SER A 210 10.82 -10.61 -5.88
N LEU A 211 11.59 -9.85 -5.10
CA LEU A 211 11.95 -8.48 -5.45
C LEU A 211 12.94 -8.40 -6.62
N GLU A 212 13.68 -9.48 -6.90
CA GLU A 212 14.56 -9.59 -8.06
C GLU A 212 13.79 -9.66 -9.39
N GLU A 213 12.49 -9.99 -9.33
CA GLU A 213 11.59 -10.11 -10.47
C GLU A 213 10.72 -8.87 -10.69
N ILE A 214 11.03 -7.77 -10.00
CA ILE A 214 10.28 -6.51 -10.04
C ILE A 214 11.15 -5.45 -10.70
N GLU A 215 10.54 -4.69 -11.61
CA GLU A 215 11.13 -3.45 -12.10
C GLU A 215 10.55 -2.25 -11.34
N CYS A 216 11.38 -1.25 -11.08
CA CYS A 216 10.94 -0.01 -10.46
C CYS A 216 11.22 1.17 -11.40
N VAL A 217 10.23 2.03 -11.58
CA VAL A 217 10.35 3.27 -12.35
C VAL A 217 10.00 4.46 -11.47
N GLY A 218 10.73 5.56 -11.60
CA GLY A 218 10.45 6.78 -10.86
C GLY A 218 10.79 6.75 -9.37
N PHE A 219 11.64 5.83 -8.92
CA PHE A 219 12.14 5.78 -7.54
C PHE A 219 13.37 6.70 -7.42
N ARG A 220 13.14 7.94 -7.01
CA ARG A 220 14.18 8.97 -6.87
C ARG A 220 14.26 9.47 -5.43
N THR A 221 15.49 9.78 -4.99
CA THR A 221 15.77 10.33 -3.65
C THR A 221 16.31 11.75 -3.66
N ASP A 222 16.62 12.27 -4.84
CA ASP A 222 17.24 13.58 -5.07
C ASP A 222 16.22 14.70 -5.37
N VAL A 223 15.06 14.33 -5.92
CA VAL A 223 14.01 15.29 -6.29
C VAL A 223 12.63 14.84 -5.80
N VAL A 224 11.76 15.80 -5.59
CA VAL A 224 10.32 15.54 -5.38
C VAL A 224 9.71 15.21 -6.73
N GLY A 225 9.13 14.01 -6.84
CA GLY A 225 8.53 13.55 -8.09
C GLY A 225 7.28 14.36 -8.47
N GLN A 226 6.98 14.44 -9.75
CA GLN A 226 5.82 15.20 -10.27
C GLN A 226 4.47 14.63 -9.82
N TRP A 227 4.41 13.36 -9.47
CA TRP A 227 3.21 12.69 -8.98
C TRP A 227 3.10 12.68 -7.43
N SER A 228 4.04 13.33 -6.74
CA SER A 228 3.90 13.59 -5.31
C SER A 228 2.90 14.71 -5.13
N GLY A 229 1.77 14.50 -4.50
CA GLY A 229 0.78 15.53 -4.21
C GLY A 229 1.36 16.83 -3.62
N THR A 230 0.53 17.75 -3.20
CA THR A 230 0.99 18.99 -2.58
C THR A 230 1.78 18.68 -1.30
N THR A 231 3.08 18.98 -1.29
CA THR A 231 3.97 18.65 -0.17
C THR A 231 5.01 19.72 0.07
N ASN A 232 5.50 19.81 1.30
CA ASN A 232 6.67 20.62 1.63
C ASN A 232 7.94 19.95 1.08
N PRO A 233 8.71 20.57 0.15
CA PRO A 233 9.85 19.93 -0.50
C PRO A 233 10.95 19.47 0.47
N GLU A 234 11.25 20.25 1.52
CA GLU A 234 12.30 19.90 2.48
C GLU A 234 11.86 18.70 3.35
N ARG A 235 10.60 18.67 3.81
CA ARG A 235 10.04 17.53 4.53
C ARG A 235 10.04 16.29 3.63
N LYS A 236 9.68 16.44 2.35
CA LYS A 236 9.66 15.32 1.38
C LYS A 236 11.07 14.76 1.17
N LYS A 237 12.09 15.59 0.98
CA LYS A 237 13.49 15.12 0.84
C LYS A 237 13.96 14.34 2.06
N ARG A 238 13.62 14.78 3.28
CA ARG A 238 13.91 14.01 4.50
C ARG A 238 13.20 12.66 4.48
N LYS A 239 11.93 12.58 4.05
CA LYS A 239 11.21 11.31 3.88
C LYS A 239 11.89 10.41 2.84
N LEU A 240 12.37 10.96 1.71
CA LEU A 240 13.05 10.19 0.67
C LEU A 240 14.38 9.57 1.16
N ALA A 241 15.09 10.22 2.09
CA ALA A 241 16.27 9.62 2.73
C ALA A 241 15.90 8.37 3.54
N TRP A 242 14.75 8.37 4.21
CA TRP A 242 14.24 7.21 4.93
C TRP A 242 13.69 6.14 4.00
N MET A 243 13.09 6.51 2.86
CA MET A 243 12.76 5.56 1.78
C MET A 243 14.00 4.80 1.33
N LYS A 244 15.12 5.51 1.10
CA LYS A 244 16.39 4.87 0.74
C LYS A 244 16.83 3.86 1.79
N GLU A 245 16.76 4.20 3.08
CA GLU A 245 17.13 3.29 4.16
C GLU A 245 16.19 2.08 4.24
N SER A 246 14.88 2.26 4.03
CA SER A 246 13.91 1.19 3.91
C SER A 246 14.27 0.22 2.78
N MET A 247 14.54 0.77 1.59
CA MET A 247 14.93 -0.03 0.42
C MET A 247 16.27 -0.77 0.62
N ARG A 248 17.21 -0.16 1.35
CA ARG A 248 18.47 -0.81 1.73
C ARG A 248 18.23 -2.01 2.65
N ARG A 249 17.37 -1.87 3.67
CA ARG A 249 17.01 -2.99 4.57
C ARG A 249 16.24 -4.09 3.83
N LEU A 250 15.48 -3.70 2.82
CA LEU A 250 14.78 -4.63 1.94
C LEU A 250 15.70 -5.31 0.90
N GLY A 251 16.93 -4.81 0.73
CA GLY A 251 17.90 -5.36 -0.23
C GLY A 251 17.72 -4.89 -1.67
N VAL A 252 16.95 -3.82 -1.89
CA VAL A 252 16.56 -3.32 -3.23
C VAL A 252 17.01 -1.89 -3.53
N GLU A 253 18.04 -1.40 -2.84
CA GLU A 253 18.58 -0.04 -3.05
C GLU A 253 19.03 0.20 -4.52
N HIS A 254 19.34 -0.85 -5.25
CA HIS A 254 19.75 -0.76 -6.67
C HIS A 254 18.64 -0.25 -7.60
N HIS A 255 17.38 -0.30 -7.18
CA HIS A 255 16.25 0.30 -7.93
C HIS A 255 16.16 1.83 -7.84
N LEU A 256 16.94 2.46 -6.95
CA LEU A 256 16.95 3.91 -6.84
C LEU A 256 17.71 4.54 -8.02
N ILE A 257 17.04 5.45 -8.70
CA ILE A 257 17.63 6.31 -9.74
C ILE A 257 18.32 7.48 -9.03
N ARG A 258 19.55 7.75 -9.42
CA ARG A 258 20.36 8.89 -8.94
C ARG A 258 20.25 10.05 -9.91
#